data_e561acf0f011b244c6738ba7a6566ebc
#
_entry.id   e561acf0f011b244c6738ba7a6566ebc
#
_cell.length_a   1.000
_cell.length_b   1.000
_cell.length_c   1.000
_cell.angle_alpha   90.00
_cell.angle_beta   90.00
_cell.angle_gamma   90.00
#
_symmetry.space_group_name_H-M   'P 1'
#
loop_
_entity.id
_entity.type
_entity.pdbx_description
1 polymer ?
#
loop_
_entity_poly.entity_id
_entity_poly.type
_entity_poly.pdbx_seq_one_letter_code
_entity_poly.pdbx_strand_id
1 'polypeptide(L)'
;ITINGSEIEVLSYLPLSEKISMINMVVQESIEGRMVNPMLVDSLFHTYLIMAYTNISFTTAQKEKMLETYDLMERNGLISEVVKAIPPNEYNDLVVSLEEYVKATEVELNSIANVIKLSLDAMVETFGRASSELESLNLDSEKLKTVLAIAKDNGAI
;
A
#
# COMPACT_ATOMS: atom_id res chain seq x y z
N ILE A 1 -25.71 -20.52 -10.94
CA ILE A 1 -25.03 -20.82 -12.20
C ILE A 1 -24.40 -22.20 -12.15
N THR A 2 -24.23 -22.84 -13.29
CA THR A 2 -23.58 -24.17 -13.36
C THR A 2 -22.28 -24.04 -14.15
N ILE A 3 -21.15 -24.39 -13.54
CA ILE A 3 -19.83 -24.36 -14.17
C ILE A 3 -19.16 -25.71 -14.00
N ASN A 4 -18.73 -26.32 -15.10
CA ASN A 4 -18.09 -27.65 -15.14
C ASN A 4 -18.89 -28.73 -14.40
N GLY A 5 -20.23 -28.64 -14.44
CA GLY A 5 -21.14 -29.60 -13.78
C GLY A 5 -21.35 -29.35 -12.27
N SER A 6 -20.73 -28.34 -11.69
CA SER A 6 -20.95 -27.90 -10.32
C SER A 6 -21.92 -26.73 -10.26
N GLU A 7 -22.90 -26.81 -9.35
CA GLU A 7 -23.83 -25.71 -9.12
C GLU A 7 -23.20 -24.69 -8.15
N ILE A 8 -23.16 -23.43 -8.58
CA ILE A 8 -22.60 -22.31 -7.83
C ILE A 8 -23.74 -21.33 -7.55
N GLU A 9 -23.97 -21.05 -6.28
CA GLU A 9 -24.88 -20.01 -5.85
C GLU A 9 -24.16 -18.66 -5.92
N VAL A 10 -24.82 -17.66 -6.49
CA VAL A 10 -24.29 -16.28 -6.59
C VAL A 10 -25.26 -15.34 -5.89
N LEU A 11 -24.77 -14.57 -4.94
CA LEU A 11 -25.53 -13.55 -4.23
C LEU A 11 -25.85 -12.38 -5.18
N SER A 12 -27.05 -11.84 -5.06
CA SER A 12 -27.46 -10.64 -5.82
C SER A 12 -27.09 -9.33 -5.10
N TYR A 13 -26.69 -9.40 -3.85
CA TYR A 13 -26.37 -8.26 -3.00
C TYR A 13 -25.44 -8.68 -1.87
N LEU A 14 -24.48 -7.81 -1.54
CA LEU A 14 -23.59 -7.94 -0.39
C LEU A 14 -23.85 -6.80 0.60
N PRO A 15 -23.95 -7.06 1.93
CA PRO A 15 -24.07 -6.01 2.93
C PRO A 15 -22.95 -4.97 2.83
N LEU A 16 -23.27 -3.69 3.08
CA LEU A 16 -22.31 -2.59 2.94
C LEU A 16 -21.01 -2.80 3.74
N SER A 17 -21.11 -3.35 4.95
CA SER A 17 -19.96 -3.66 5.80
C SER A 17 -19.00 -4.68 5.15
N GLU A 18 -19.56 -5.66 4.44
CA GLU A 18 -18.77 -6.67 3.73
C GLU A 18 -18.13 -6.11 2.46
N LYS A 19 -18.85 -5.23 1.72
CA LYS A 19 -18.29 -4.49 0.57
C LYS A 19 -17.08 -3.66 0.99
N ILE A 20 -17.23 -2.88 2.07
CA ILE A 20 -16.14 -2.05 2.62
C ILE A 20 -14.96 -2.93 3.03
N SER A 21 -15.20 -4.02 3.73
CA SER A 21 -14.14 -4.94 4.15
C SER A 21 -13.40 -5.55 2.96
N MET A 22 -14.13 -5.98 1.93
CA MET A 22 -13.56 -6.55 0.71
C MET A 22 -12.70 -5.53 -0.03
N ILE A 23 -13.20 -4.31 -0.26
CA ILE A 23 -12.46 -3.24 -0.95
C ILE A 23 -11.19 -2.87 -0.17
N ASN A 24 -11.29 -2.75 1.15
CA ASN A 24 -10.13 -2.48 2.01
C ASN A 24 -9.05 -3.55 1.88
N MET A 25 -9.43 -4.84 1.91
CA MET A 25 -8.46 -5.93 1.74
C MET A 25 -7.79 -5.88 0.38
N VAL A 26 -8.56 -5.69 -0.69
CA VAL A 26 -8.02 -5.57 -2.07
C VAL A 26 -6.98 -4.47 -2.14
N VAL A 27 -7.29 -3.26 -1.68
CA VAL A 27 -6.38 -2.12 -1.79
C VAL A 27 -5.15 -2.30 -0.90
N GLN A 28 -5.32 -2.74 0.35
CA GLN A 28 -4.20 -2.93 1.27
C GLN A 28 -3.21 -4.00 0.77
N GLU A 29 -3.70 -5.10 0.22
CA GLU A 29 -2.86 -6.17 -0.32
C GLU A 29 -2.26 -5.83 -1.70
N SER A 30 -2.77 -4.77 -2.35
CA SER A 30 -2.24 -4.30 -3.63
C SER A 30 -1.15 -3.23 -3.49
N ILE A 31 -0.81 -2.82 -2.27
CA ILE A 31 0.23 -1.82 -2.03
C ILE A 31 1.61 -2.47 -2.15
N GLU A 32 2.39 -2.01 -3.11
CA GLU A 32 3.81 -2.38 -3.28
C GLU A 32 4.70 -1.14 -3.11
N GLY A 33 5.38 -1.07 -1.99
CA GLY A 33 6.22 0.08 -1.67
C GLY A 33 5.40 1.36 -1.47
N ARG A 34 5.39 2.26 -2.47
CA ARG A 34 4.69 3.55 -2.43
C ARG A 34 3.59 3.68 -3.49
N MET A 35 3.22 2.59 -4.09
CA MET A 35 2.24 2.57 -5.20
C MET A 35 1.21 1.48 -4.95
N VAL A 36 0.02 1.70 -5.45
CA VAL A 36 -0.98 0.64 -5.59
C VAL A 36 -0.73 -0.06 -6.93
N ASN A 37 -0.45 -1.36 -6.89
CA ASN A 37 -0.22 -2.13 -8.13
C ASN A 37 -1.56 -2.46 -8.82
N PRO A 38 -1.85 -1.90 -10.00
CA PRO A 38 -3.15 -2.08 -10.66
C PRO A 38 -3.41 -3.53 -11.08
N MET A 39 -2.37 -4.33 -11.36
CA MET A 39 -2.52 -5.74 -11.70
C MET A 39 -2.97 -6.56 -10.48
N LEU A 40 -2.43 -6.23 -9.30
CA LEU A 40 -2.87 -6.83 -8.04
C LEU A 40 -4.29 -6.40 -7.68
N VAL A 41 -4.64 -5.12 -7.88
CA VAL A 41 -6.01 -4.63 -7.65
C VAL A 41 -7.01 -5.46 -8.43
N ASP A 42 -6.79 -5.65 -9.73
CA ASP A 42 -7.70 -6.41 -10.59
C ASP A 42 -7.82 -7.87 -10.16
N SER A 43 -6.69 -8.56 -10.00
CA SER A 43 -6.68 -9.99 -9.66
C SER A 43 -7.25 -10.27 -8.26
N LEU A 44 -6.91 -9.45 -7.28
CA LEU A 44 -7.43 -9.60 -5.92
C LEU A 44 -8.91 -9.23 -5.84
N PHE A 45 -9.34 -8.16 -6.54
CA PHE A 45 -10.75 -7.78 -6.58
C PHE A 45 -11.62 -8.92 -7.08
N HIS A 46 -11.30 -9.52 -8.21
CA HIS A 46 -12.08 -10.65 -8.75
C HIS A 46 -12.01 -11.90 -7.86
N THR A 47 -10.86 -12.16 -7.23
CA THR A 47 -10.74 -13.29 -6.31
C THR A 47 -11.60 -13.08 -5.06
N TYR A 48 -11.52 -11.92 -4.43
CA TYR A 48 -12.34 -11.60 -3.26
C TYR A 48 -13.83 -11.49 -3.61
N LEU A 49 -14.17 -11.00 -4.79
CA LEU A 49 -15.54 -10.97 -5.29
C LEU A 49 -16.13 -12.38 -5.35
N ILE A 50 -15.41 -13.34 -5.91
CA ILE A 50 -15.87 -14.73 -5.95
C ILE A 50 -16.03 -15.30 -4.53
N MET A 51 -15.08 -15.03 -3.63
CA MET A 51 -15.17 -15.46 -2.24
C MET A 51 -16.37 -14.87 -1.50
N ALA A 52 -16.73 -13.63 -1.78
CA ALA A 52 -17.79 -12.92 -1.08
C ALA A 52 -19.19 -13.19 -1.67
N TYR A 53 -19.28 -13.33 -2.99
CA TYR A 53 -20.57 -13.47 -3.70
C TYR A 53 -20.97 -14.92 -3.99
N THR A 54 -20.11 -15.90 -3.73
CA THR A 54 -20.42 -17.29 -4.05
C THR A 54 -20.28 -18.22 -2.86
N ASN A 55 -20.86 -19.41 -2.98
CA ASN A 55 -20.67 -20.51 -2.03
C ASN A 55 -19.37 -21.30 -2.24
N ILE A 56 -18.43 -20.80 -3.05
CA ILE A 56 -17.14 -21.44 -3.30
C ILE A 56 -16.24 -21.28 -2.08
N SER A 57 -15.75 -22.41 -1.56
CA SER A 57 -14.77 -22.42 -0.48
C SER A 57 -13.36 -22.61 -1.00
N PHE A 58 -12.45 -21.71 -0.63
CA PHE A 58 -11.04 -21.81 -0.96
C PHE A 58 -10.26 -22.50 0.15
N THR A 59 -9.40 -23.42 -0.22
CA THR A 59 -8.48 -24.07 0.73
C THR A 59 -7.42 -23.07 1.21
N THR A 60 -6.76 -23.37 2.33
CA THR A 60 -5.66 -22.54 2.85
C THR A 60 -4.57 -22.33 1.80
N ALA A 61 -4.18 -23.39 1.10
CA ALA A 61 -3.17 -23.31 0.04
C ALA A 61 -3.58 -22.37 -1.14
N GLN A 62 -4.87 -22.36 -1.49
CA GLN A 62 -5.38 -21.43 -2.51
C GLN A 62 -5.40 -19.98 -2.04
N LYS A 63 -5.67 -19.75 -0.76
CA LYS A 63 -5.63 -18.42 -0.15
C LYS A 63 -4.20 -17.87 -0.03
N GLU A 64 -3.23 -18.75 0.24
CA GLU A 64 -1.81 -18.39 0.27
C GLU A 64 -1.24 -18.10 -1.12
N LYS A 65 -1.88 -18.62 -2.18
CA LYS A 65 -1.47 -18.48 -3.58
C LYS A 65 -2.53 -17.79 -4.43
N MET A 66 -2.93 -16.59 -3.99
CA MET A 66 -4.05 -15.86 -4.60
C MET A 66 -3.90 -15.65 -6.11
N LEU A 67 -2.71 -15.31 -6.59
CA LEU A 67 -2.47 -15.10 -8.03
C LEU A 67 -2.57 -16.38 -8.85
N GLU A 68 -2.04 -17.50 -8.35
CA GLU A 68 -2.19 -18.80 -9.02
C GLU A 68 -3.68 -19.23 -9.03
N THR A 69 -4.40 -18.91 -7.96
CA THR A 69 -5.83 -19.19 -7.84
C THR A 69 -6.64 -18.32 -8.79
N TYR A 70 -6.30 -17.04 -8.92
CA TYR A 70 -6.88 -16.14 -9.92
C TYR A 70 -6.70 -16.68 -11.35
N ASP A 71 -5.47 -17.02 -11.71
CA ASP A 71 -5.17 -17.59 -13.04
C ASP A 71 -5.98 -18.85 -13.34
N LEU A 72 -6.17 -19.71 -12.34
CA LEU A 72 -6.98 -20.91 -12.48
C LEU A 72 -8.46 -20.57 -12.74
N MET A 73 -8.99 -19.61 -11.98
CA MET A 73 -10.39 -19.18 -12.13
C MET A 73 -10.63 -18.51 -13.47
N GLU A 74 -9.70 -17.66 -13.92
CA GLU A 74 -9.78 -16.97 -15.20
C GLU A 74 -9.77 -17.97 -16.37
N ARG A 75 -8.80 -18.89 -16.37
CA ARG A 75 -8.71 -19.94 -17.43
C ARG A 75 -9.96 -20.82 -17.53
N ASN A 76 -10.64 -21.05 -16.41
CA ASN A 76 -11.87 -21.83 -16.37
C ASN A 76 -13.14 -20.99 -16.65
N GLY A 77 -13.02 -19.69 -16.91
CA GLY A 77 -14.14 -18.79 -17.16
C GLY A 77 -15.01 -18.52 -15.93
N LEU A 78 -14.59 -18.92 -14.74
CA LEU A 78 -15.35 -18.76 -13.50
C LEU A 78 -15.62 -17.28 -13.21
N ILE A 79 -14.60 -16.43 -13.34
CA ILE A 79 -14.71 -14.99 -13.10
C ILE A 79 -15.79 -14.37 -13.99
N SER A 80 -15.71 -14.61 -15.28
CA SER A 80 -16.67 -14.09 -16.26
C SER A 80 -18.11 -14.53 -15.97
N GLU A 81 -18.33 -15.78 -15.61
CA GLU A 81 -19.67 -16.29 -15.33
C GLU A 81 -20.24 -15.76 -14.01
N VAL A 82 -19.42 -15.62 -12.98
CA VAL A 82 -19.84 -15.01 -11.70
C VAL A 82 -20.17 -13.54 -11.88
N VAL A 83 -19.32 -12.78 -12.56
CA VAL A 83 -19.55 -11.34 -12.83
C VAL A 83 -20.85 -11.12 -13.60
N LYS A 84 -21.15 -11.95 -14.61
CA LYS A 84 -22.42 -11.88 -15.35
C LYS A 84 -23.65 -12.19 -14.48
N ALA A 85 -23.49 -13.00 -13.45
CA ALA A 85 -24.58 -13.40 -12.56
C ALA A 85 -24.87 -12.34 -11.47
N ILE A 86 -23.91 -11.50 -11.12
CA ILE A 86 -24.10 -10.36 -10.20
C ILE A 86 -24.91 -9.27 -10.94
N PRO A 87 -25.90 -8.63 -10.29
CA PRO A 87 -26.63 -7.52 -10.89
C PRO A 87 -25.68 -6.40 -11.37
N PRO A 88 -25.87 -5.86 -12.59
CA PRO A 88 -24.94 -4.86 -13.14
C PRO A 88 -24.74 -3.62 -12.26
N ASN A 89 -25.81 -3.14 -11.61
CA ASN A 89 -25.68 -1.99 -10.69
C ASN A 89 -24.82 -2.32 -9.49
N GLU A 90 -25.01 -3.51 -8.90
CA GLU A 90 -24.23 -3.99 -7.76
C GLU A 90 -22.74 -4.08 -8.10
N TYR A 91 -22.42 -4.68 -9.25
CA TYR A 91 -21.04 -4.78 -9.71
C TYR A 91 -20.42 -3.39 -10.03
N ASN A 92 -21.15 -2.52 -10.72
CA ASN A 92 -20.68 -1.17 -11.03
C ASN A 92 -20.42 -0.33 -9.78
N ASP A 93 -21.29 -0.42 -8.77
CA ASP A 93 -21.10 0.28 -7.50
C ASP A 93 -19.80 -0.17 -6.79
N LEU A 94 -19.47 -1.46 -6.85
CA LEU A 94 -18.22 -1.99 -6.30
C LEU A 94 -17.01 -1.47 -7.06
N VAL A 95 -17.05 -1.49 -8.40
CA VAL A 95 -15.95 -0.99 -9.24
C VAL A 95 -15.69 0.49 -8.98
N VAL A 96 -16.73 1.32 -8.97
CA VAL A 96 -16.61 2.76 -8.68
C VAL A 96 -16.02 3.00 -7.30
N SER A 97 -16.53 2.28 -6.29
CA SER A 97 -16.02 2.40 -4.91
C SER A 97 -14.57 1.98 -4.79
N LEU A 98 -14.16 0.91 -5.50
CA LEU A 98 -12.77 0.45 -5.54
C LEU A 98 -11.86 1.50 -6.18
N GLU A 99 -12.25 2.05 -7.34
CA GLU A 99 -11.47 3.08 -8.04
C GLU A 99 -11.29 4.34 -7.18
N GLU A 100 -12.35 4.79 -6.49
CA GLU A 100 -12.27 5.94 -5.59
C GLU A 100 -11.34 5.68 -4.41
N TYR A 101 -11.40 4.48 -3.83
CA TYR A 101 -10.54 4.11 -2.71
C TYR A 101 -9.07 3.96 -3.12
N VAL A 102 -8.80 3.38 -4.28
CA VAL A 102 -7.44 3.33 -4.87
C VAL A 102 -6.88 4.74 -5.05
N LYS A 103 -7.63 5.66 -5.67
CA LYS A 103 -7.20 7.05 -5.88
C LYS A 103 -6.91 7.76 -4.55
N ALA A 104 -7.77 7.59 -3.56
CA ALA A 104 -7.57 8.19 -2.23
C ALA A 104 -6.29 7.65 -1.56
N THR A 105 -6.07 6.34 -1.64
CA THR A 105 -4.87 5.69 -1.11
C THR A 105 -3.59 6.16 -1.81
N GLU A 106 -3.60 6.30 -3.12
CA GLU A 106 -2.44 6.82 -3.88
C GLU A 106 -2.10 8.26 -3.49
N VAL A 107 -3.11 9.12 -3.29
CA VAL A 107 -2.91 10.50 -2.82
C VAL A 107 -2.28 10.49 -1.42
N GLU A 108 -2.73 9.64 -0.52
CA GLU A 108 -2.19 9.51 0.83
C GLU A 108 -0.73 9.02 0.82
N LEU A 109 -0.42 7.95 0.08
CA LEU A 109 0.92 7.41 -0.05
C LEU A 109 1.92 8.45 -0.62
N ASN A 110 1.48 9.22 -1.63
CA ASN A 110 2.29 10.28 -2.23
C ASN A 110 2.47 11.47 -1.29
N SER A 111 1.47 11.82 -0.49
CA SER A 111 1.55 12.89 0.51
C SER A 111 2.58 12.57 1.59
N ILE A 112 2.56 11.37 2.15
CA ILE A 112 3.55 10.90 3.13
C ILE A 112 4.97 10.92 2.54
N ALA A 113 5.13 10.44 1.30
CA ALA A 113 6.42 10.45 0.61
C ALA A 113 6.98 11.86 0.43
N ASN A 114 6.13 12.83 0.10
CA ASN A 114 6.51 14.23 -0.05
C ASN A 114 6.93 14.86 1.30
N VAL A 115 6.19 14.58 2.38
CA VAL A 115 6.55 15.05 3.72
C VAL A 115 7.92 14.51 4.16
N ILE A 116 8.17 13.22 3.96
CA ILE A 116 9.47 12.61 4.28
C ILE A 116 10.58 13.25 3.45
N LYS A 117 10.38 13.44 2.14
CA LYS A 117 11.36 14.09 1.26
C LYS A 117 11.70 15.50 1.73
N LEU A 118 10.68 16.34 1.98
CA LEU A 118 10.88 17.71 2.47
C LEU A 118 11.61 17.75 3.81
N SER A 119 11.33 16.81 4.71
CA SER A 119 12.01 16.70 6.00
C SER A 119 13.48 16.32 5.83
N LEU A 120 13.80 15.39 4.93
CA LEU A 120 15.19 15.02 4.62
C LEU A 120 15.96 16.18 3.96
N ASP A 121 15.35 16.87 3.01
CA ASP A 121 15.95 18.02 2.33
C ASP A 121 16.27 19.14 3.34
N ALA A 122 15.35 19.45 4.27
CA ALA A 122 15.56 20.41 5.34
C ALA A 122 16.68 19.98 6.32
N MET A 123 16.78 18.70 6.65
CA MET A 123 17.88 18.18 7.46
C MET A 123 19.23 18.33 6.74
N VAL A 124 19.33 17.95 5.48
CA VAL A 124 20.55 18.09 4.67
C VAL A 124 20.99 19.55 4.62
N GLU A 125 20.06 20.48 4.40
CA GLU A 125 20.36 21.92 4.38
C GLU A 125 20.87 22.42 5.74
N THR A 126 20.24 21.97 6.83
CA THR A 126 20.65 22.33 8.20
C THR A 126 22.06 21.81 8.51
N PHE A 127 22.36 20.54 8.18
CA PHE A 127 23.70 19.98 8.34
C PHE A 127 24.73 20.69 7.46
N GLY A 128 24.38 21.05 6.22
CA GLY A 128 25.24 21.80 5.33
C GLY A 128 25.60 23.18 5.87
N ARG A 129 24.63 23.90 6.44
CA ARG A 129 24.88 25.20 7.11
C ARG A 129 25.77 25.04 8.35
N ALA A 130 25.46 24.06 9.22
CA ALA A 130 26.26 23.80 10.41
C ALA A 130 27.72 23.44 10.06
N SER A 131 27.93 22.64 9.01
CA SER A 131 29.27 22.31 8.52
C SER A 131 30.01 23.52 8.01
N SER A 132 29.36 24.40 7.21
CA SER A 132 29.95 25.63 6.69
C SER A 132 30.27 26.62 7.81
N GLU A 133 29.43 26.73 8.85
CA GLU A 133 29.70 27.55 10.01
C GLU A 133 30.90 27.03 10.81
N LEU A 134 31.02 25.72 11.01
CA LEU A 134 32.19 25.10 11.64
C LEU A 134 33.48 25.34 10.85
N GLU A 135 33.42 25.25 9.52
CA GLU A 135 34.55 25.57 8.64
C GLU A 135 34.91 27.06 8.72
N SER A 136 33.90 27.96 8.76
CA SER A 136 34.11 29.41 8.84
C SER A 136 34.70 29.86 10.18
N LEU A 137 34.43 29.13 11.24
CA LEU A 137 35.04 29.40 12.56
C LEU A 137 36.53 29.15 12.60
N ASN A 138 37.09 28.56 11.52
CA ASN A 138 38.54 28.36 11.31
C ASN A 138 39.22 27.94 12.66
N LEU A 139 38.67 26.90 13.27
CA LEU A 139 39.22 26.31 14.52
C LEU A 139 40.53 25.62 14.13
N ASP A 140 41.54 26.45 13.89
CA ASP A 140 42.90 26.02 13.76
C ASP A 140 43.25 25.15 14.96
N SER A 141 43.81 23.98 14.71
CA SER A 141 44.17 23.03 15.78
C SER A 141 45.05 23.67 16.85
N GLU A 142 45.77 24.75 16.52
CA GLU A 142 46.54 25.61 17.44
C GLU A 142 45.65 26.42 18.37
N LYS A 143 44.54 26.98 17.90
CA LYS A 143 43.60 27.73 18.76
C LYS A 143 42.85 26.79 19.70
N LEU A 144 42.50 25.62 19.29
CA LEU A 144 41.91 24.57 20.15
C LEU A 144 42.89 24.12 21.24
N LYS A 145 44.16 23.93 20.91
CA LYS A 145 45.22 23.61 21.88
C LYS A 145 45.42 24.74 22.90
N THR A 146 45.36 25.98 22.44
CA THR A 146 45.49 27.17 23.30
C THR A 146 44.31 27.28 24.25
N VAL A 147 43.06 27.08 23.79
CA VAL A 147 41.86 27.10 24.64
C VAL A 147 41.87 25.95 25.65
N LEU A 148 42.29 24.77 25.25
CA LEU A 148 42.44 23.61 26.13
C LEU A 148 43.53 23.82 27.18
N ALA A 149 44.65 24.44 26.84
CA ALA A 149 45.71 24.77 27.77
C ALA A 149 45.22 25.79 28.83
N ILE A 150 44.52 26.85 28.43
CA ILE A 150 43.94 27.84 29.33
C ILE A 150 42.88 27.22 30.24
N ALA A 151 42.02 26.32 29.74
CA ALA A 151 41.02 25.64 30.52
C ALA A 151 41.65 24.72 31.59
N LYS A 152 42.75 24.08 31.26
CA LYS A 152 43.51 23.22 32.15
C LYS A 152 44.22 23.98 33.27
N ASP A 153 44.83 25.15 32.95
CA ASP A 153 45.48 26.02 33.91
C ASP A 153 44.48 26.67 34.88
N ASN A 154 43.24 26.89 34.46
CA ASN A 154 42.19 27.46 35.32
C ASN A 154 41.39 26.42 36.11
N GLY A 155 41.78 25.16 36.10
CA GLY A 155 41.14 24.09 36.89
C GLY A 155 39.69 23.79 36.48
N ALA A 156 39.33 24.08 35.23
CA ALA A 156 37.97 23.84 34.67
C ALA A 156 37.78 22.43 34.11
N ILE A 157 38.83 21.60 34.08
CA ILE A 157 38.80 20.17 33.69
C ILE A 157 39.70 19.39 34.66
#